data_46e139bd9f9302feb0fa01a468bf0455
#
_entry.id   46e139bd9f9302feb0fa01a468bf0455
#
_cell.length_a   1.000
_cell.length_b   1.000
_cell.length_c   1.000
_cell.angle_alpha   90.00
_cell.angle_beta   90.00
_cell.angle_gamma   90.00
#
_symmetry.space_group_name_H-M   'P 1'
#
loop_
_entity.id
_entity.type
_entity.pdbx_description
1 polymer ?
#
loop_
_entity_poly.entity_id
_entity_poly.type
_entity_poly.pdbx_seq_one_letter_code
_entity_poly.pdbx_strand_id
1 'polypeptide(L)'
;MATLDSLAAGKTSFLFYLCPKDLHEMQYILRRDAFRHPVCIDTTNAIQHLNHFPEEDNFQTFLVGKDNRVLAIGNPVHNPHVKDLYLSLISGKKISTQAPPATSVQLEKSEVELGTFSRKEEKTDSLRITNTGNHPLVIHDVVTDCGCLQAQFDKRPVSPGKDLLLRIVYRPDQTGYVNKTLRIYTNVEGGILTVRVKGKVE
;
A
#
# COMPACT_ATOMS: atom_id res chain seq x y z
N MET A 1 2.31 0.38 -10.31
CA MET A 1 1.74 -0.31 -11.50
C MET A 1 2.62 -0.14 -12.72
N ALA A 2 2.97 1.09 -13.16
CA ALA A 2 3.80 1.30 -14.34
C ALA A 2 5.10 0.46 -14.41
N THR A 3 5.72 0.18 -13.26
CA THR A 3 6.94 -0.63 -13.19
C THR A 3 6.70 -2.12 -13.43
N LEU A 4 5.55 -2.66 -13.00
CA LEU A 4 5.17 -4.05 -13.28
C LEU A 4 4.79 -4.23 -14.74
N ASP A 5 4.02 -3.29 -15.31
CA ASP A 5 3.69 -3.26 -16.74
C ASP A 5 4.93 -3.30 -17.62
N SER A 6 5.93 -2.46 -17.33
CA SER A 6 7.15 -2.37 -18.13
C SER A 6 8.04 -3.61 -18.01
N LEU A 7 8.10 -4.22 -16.83
CA LEU A 7 8.94 -5.41 -16.58
C LEU A 7 8.27 -6.72 -17.05
N ALA A 8 6.94 -6.75 -17.10
CA ALA A 8 6.15 -7.89 -17.56
C ALA A 8 5.63 -7.72 -19.00
N ALA A 9 6.07 -6.67 -19.71
CA ALA A 9 5.57 -6.29 -21.02
C ALA A 9 5.49 -7.48 -22.00
N GLY A 10 4.29 -7.73 -22.54
CA GLY A 10 3.99 -8.78 -23.48
C GLY A 10 3.90 -10.21 -22.91
N LYS A 11 4.13 -10.42 -21.62
CA LYS A 11 4.08 -11.74 -20.97
C LYS A 11 2.92 -11.90 -19.99
N THR A 12 2.32 -10.81 -19.56
CA THR A 12 1.28 -10.79 -18.52
C THR A 12 0.22 -9.76 -18.85
N SER A 13 -1.03 -10.08 -18.57
CA SER A 13 -2.17 -9.16 -18.62
C SER A 13 -2.68 -8.92 -17.21
N PHE A 14 -3.13 -7.71 -16.95
CA PHE A 14 -3.75 -7.34 -15.68
C PHE A 14 -5.27 -7.29 -15.87
N LEU A 15 -5.99 -7.91 -14.95
CA LEU A 15 -7.44 -7.88 -14.89
C LEU A 15 -7.86 -7.46 -13.48
N PHE A 16 -8.78 -6.52 -13.39
CA PHE A 16 -9.29 -6.01 -12.13
C PHE A 16 -10.76 -6.37 -11.96
N TYR A 17 -11.09 -6.95 -10.81
CA TYR A 17 -12.46 -7.12 -10.37
C TYR A 17 -12.74 -6.10 -9.28
N LEU A 18 -13.74 -5.25 -9.50
CA LEU A 18 -14.10 -4.18 -8.57
C LEU A 18 -15.55 -4.35 -8.14
N CYS A 19 -15.78 -4.31 -6.83
CA CYS A 19 -17.10 -4.32 -6.22
C CYS A 19 -17.38 -2.93 -5.61
N PRO A 20 -17.87 -1.96 -6.40
CA PRO A 20 -18.08 -0.60 -5.92
C PRO A 20 -19.35 -0.48 -5.08
N LYS A 21 -19.31 0.35 -4.05
CA LYS A 21 -20.51 0.81 -3.33
C LYS A 21 -21.30 1.80 -4.17
N ASP A 22 -20.59 2.65 -4.94
CA ASP A 22 -21.15 3.59 -5.92
C ASP A 22 -20.48 3.40 -7.27
N LEU A 23 -21.26 2.97 -8.24
CA LEU A 23 -20.78 2.69 -9.60
C LEU A 23 -20.39 3.98 -10.34
N HIS A 24 -21.13 5.08 -10.14
CA HIS A 24 -20.86 6.35 -10.81
C HIS A 24 -19.57 6.98 -10.29
N GLU A 25 -19.37 6.97 -8.98
CA GLU A 25 -18.14 7.44 -8.35
C GLU A 25 -16.92 6.65 -8.85
N MET A 26 -17.02 5.32 -8.88
CA MET A 26 -15.94 4.47 -9.37
C MET A 26 -15.62 4.77 -10.84
N GLN A 27 -16.64 4.87 -11.70
CA GLN A 27 -16.43 5.20 -13.12
C GLN A 27 -15.79 6.57 -13.30
N TYR A 28 -16.17 7.55 -12.48
CA TYR A 28 -15.54 8.87 -12.47
C TYR A 28 -14.06 8.78 -12.11
N ILE A 29 -13.71 8.04 -11.04
CA ILE A 29 -12.32 7.86 -10.60
C ILE A 29 -11.47 7.18 -11.68
N LEU A 30 -11.96 6.09 -12.27
CA LEU A 30 -11.25 5.38 -13.33
C LEU A 30 -10.97 6.27 -14.56
N ARG A 31 -11.90 7.13 -14.92
CA ARG A 31 -11.74 8.10 -16.03
C ARG A 31 -10.77 9.23 -15.66
N ARG A 32 -10.94 9.81 -14.47
CA ARG A 32 -10.08 10.88 -13.96
C ARG A 32 -8.62 10.45 -13.92
N ASP A 33 -8.35 9.23 -13.44
CA ASP A 33 -7.00 8.71 -13.27
C ASP A 33 -6.47 8.00 -14.54
N ALA A 34 -7.22 8.10 -15.65
CA ALA A 34 -6.89 7.49 -16.95
C ALA A 34 -6.50 6.00 -16.83
N PHE A 35 -7.27 5.24 -16.03
CA PHE A 35 -7.02 3.84 -15.79
C PHE A 35 -7.21 3.02 -17.08
N ARG A 36 -6.17 2.26 -17.49
CA ARG A 36 -6.11 1.63 -18.83
C ARG A 36 -6.24 0.11 -18.81
N HIS A 37 -6.25 -0.52 -17.65
CA HIS A 37 -6.37 -1.97 -17.57
C HIS A 37 -7.83 -2.43 -17.67
N PRO A 38 -8.09 -3.65 -18.16
CA PRO A 38 -9.42 -4.24 -18.12
C PRO A 38 -9.99 -4.30 -16.70
N VAL A 39 -11.24 -3.88 -16.56
CA VAL A 39 -11.97 -3.88 -15.30
C VAL A 39 -13.26 -4.67 -15.48
N CYS A 40 -13.47 -5.65 -14.61
CA CYS A 40 -14.75 -6.33 -14.42
C CYS A 40 -15.46 -5.71 -13.22
N ILE A 41 -16.69 -5.28 -13.41
CA ILE A 41 -17.51 -4.71 -12.34
C ILE A 41 -18.42 -5.82 -11.80
N ASP A 42 -18.21 -6.15 -10.54
CA ASP A 42 -18.97 -7.16 -9.82
C ASP A 42 -19.83 -6.49 -8.74
N THR A 43 -21.03 -6.02 -9.13
CA THR A 43 -21.95 -5.31 -8.23
C THR A 43 -22.53 -6.19 -7.14
N THR A 44 -22.45 -7.50 -7.25
CA THR A 44 -22.99 -8.48 -6.31
C THR A 44 -21.92 -9.09 -5.39
N ASN A 45 -20.65 -8.72 -5.60
CA ASN A 45 -19.51 -9.34 -4.93
C ASN A 45 -19.45 -10.87 -5.11
N ALA A 46 -19.89 -11.33 -6.27
CA ALA A 46 -20.03 -12.76 -6.55
C ALA A 46 -18.68 -13.48 -6.52
N ILE A 47 -17.62 -12.83 -7.01
CA ILE A 47 -16.29 -13.45 -7.06
C ILE A 47 -15.74 -13.72 -5.66
N GLN A 48 -15.99 -12.81 -4.71
CA GLN A 48 -15.62 -12.98 -3.30
C GLN A 48 -16.38 -14.13 -2.66
N HIS A 49 -17.69 -14.20 -2.88
CA HIS A 49 -18.56 -15.23 -2.31
C HIS A 49 -18.28 -16.62 -2.88
N LEU A 50 -18.04 -16.73 -4.19
CA LEU A 50 -17.77 -18.01 -4.85
C LEU A 50 -16.42 -18.61 -4.46
N ASN A 51 -15.41 -17.77 -4.20
CA ASN A 51 -14.06 -18.24 -3.94
C ASN A 51 -13.66 -18.19 -2.46
N HIS A 52 -14.51 -17.63 -1.59
CA HIS A 52 -14.22 -17.48 -0.16
C HIS A 52 -12.87 -16.83 0.11
N PHE A 53 -12.53 -15.78 -0.65
CA PHE A 53 -11.26 -15.09 -0.47
C PHE A 53 -11.18 -14.45 0.93
N PRO A 54 -10.00 -14.43 1.55
CA PRO A 54 -9.79 -13.67 2.78
C PRO A 54 -10.15 -12.20 2.60
N GLU A 55 -10.65 -11.57 3.68
CA GLU A 55 -11.01 -10.14 3.66
C GLU A 55 -9.79 -9.21 3.61
N GLU A 56 -8.62 -9.72 4.00
CA GLU A 56 -7.39 -8.95 4.01
C GLU A 56 -6.93 -8.64 2.58
N ASP A 57 -6.70 -7.36 2.30
CA ASP A 57 -6.29 -6.82 1.00
C ASP A 57 -5.04 -7.52 0.42
N ASN A 58 -4.16 -8.01 1.29
CA ASN A 58 -2.94 -8.70 0.88
C ASN A 58 -3.20 -10.02 0.13
N PHE A 59 -4.37 -10.62 0.33
CA PHE A 59 -4.76 -11.89 -0.29
C PHE A 59 -5.75 -11.74 -1.44
N GLN A 60 -5.98 -10.52 -1.92
CA GLN A 60 -6.91 -10.21 -3.01
C GLN A 60 -6.20 -9.97 -4.36
N THR A 61 -4.91 -10.30 -4.45
CA THR A 61 -4.14 -10.19 -5.69
C THR A 61 -3.48 -11.53 -5.98
N PHE A 62 -3.67 -12.02 -7.20
CA PHE A 62 -3.22 -13.35 -7.61
C PHE A 62 -2.41 -13.25 -8.90
N LEU A 63 -1.32 -14.01 -8.98
CA LEU A 63 -0.70 -14.36 -10.26
C LEU A 63 -1.27 -15.70 -10.72
N VAL A 64 -1.88 -15.70 -11.90
CA VAL A 64 -2.51 -16.89 -12.48
C VAL A 64 -1.72 -17.36 -13.69
N GLY A 65 -1.47 -18.64 -13.78
CA GLY A 65 -0.79 -19.27 -14.91
C GLY A 65 -1.70 -19.44 -16.15
N LYS A 66 -1.13 -19.85 -17.26
CA LYS A 66 -1.87 -20.14 -18.51
C LYS A 66 -2.87 -21.28 -18.39
N ASP A 67 -2.70 -22.12 -17.39
CA ASP A 67 -3.57 -23.25 -17.04
C ASP A 67 -4.67 -22.85 -16.03
N ASN A 68 -4.85 -21.55 -15.79
CA ASN A 68 -5.79 -20.97 -14.81
C ASN A 68 -5.51 -21.36 -13.34
N ARG A 69 -4.31 -21.83 -13.04
CA ARG A 69 -3.92 -22.10 -11.65
C ARG A 69 -3.25 -20.89 -11.03
N VAL A 70 -3.53 -20.67 -9.75
CA VAL A 70 -2.87 -19.63 -8.96
C VAL A 70 -1.42 -20.06 -8.73
N LEU A 71 -0.49 -19.24 -9.19
CA LEU A 71 0.96 -19.42 -9.04
C LEU A 71 1.52 -18.73 -7.83
N ALA A 72 0.97 -17.57 -7.47
CA ALA A 72 1.34 -16.81 -6.29
C ALA A 72 0.18 -15.91 -5.84
N ILE A 73 0.15 -15.62 -4.54
CA ILE A 73 -0.85 -14.76 -3.89
C ILE A 73 -0.11 -13.62 -3.20
N GLY A 74 -0.68 -12.44 -3.25
CA GLY A 74 -0.17 -11.25 -2.56
C GLY A 74 -0.07 -10.03 -3.47
N ASN A 75 -0.08 -8.85 -2.88
CA ASN A 75 -0.05 -7.59 -3.61
C ASN A 75 1.40 -7.21 -3.99
N PRO A 76 1.81 -7.29 -5.27
CA PRO A 76 3.16 -6.97 -5.70
C PRO A 76 3.44 -5.46 -5.76
N VAL A 77 2.42 -4.61 -5.59
CA VAL A 77 2.59 -3.15 -5.61
C VAL A 77 3.18 -2.67 -4.29
N HIS A 78 2.72 -3.26 -3.18
CA HIS A 78 3.10 -2.81 -1.83
C HIS A 78 4.12 -3.75 -1.15
N ASN A 79 4.35 -4.95 -1.71
CA ASN A 79 5.31 -5.90 -1.15
C ASN A 79 6.40 -6.25 -2.19
N PRO A 80 7.64 -5.77 -2.00
CA PRO A 80 8.75 -6.05 -2.92
C PRO A 80 9.06 -7.54 -3.07
N HIS A 81 8.93 -8.34 -2.03
CA HIS A 81 9.17 -9.79 -2.11
C HIS A 81 8.14 -10.49 -3.00
N VAL A 82 6.88 -10.08 -2.87
CA VAL A 82 5.81 -10.57 -3.76
C VAL A 82 6.07 -10.13 -5.19
N LYS A 83 6.49 -8.86 -5.39
CA LYS A 83 6.86 -8.34 -6.70
C LYS A 83 7.98 -9.16 -7.35
N ASP A 84 9.03 -9.43 -6.60
CA ASP A 84 10.17 -10.20 -7.08
C ASP A 84 9.80 -11.65 -7.38
N LEU A 85 8.96 -12.26 -6.54
CA LEU A 85 8.39 -13.58 -6.79
C LEU A 85 7.60 -13.59 -8.12
N TYR A 86 6.71 -12.62 -8.33
CA TYR A 86 5.94 -12.50 -9.56
C TYR A 86 6.86 -12.35 -10.78
N LEU A 87 7.86 -11.45 -10.70
CA LEU A 87 8.81 -11.24 -11.79
C LEU A 87 9.63 -12.51 -12.08
N SER A 88 10.02 -13.27 -11.06
CA SER A 88 10.74 -14.54 -11.25
C SER A 88 9.87 -15.58 -11.96
N LEU A 89 8.61 -15.72 -11.55
CA LEU A 89 7.66 -16.64 -12.16
C LEU A 89 7.33 -16.25 -13.62
N ILE A 90 7.11 -14.96 -13.90
CA ILE A 90 6.81 -14.45 -15.25
C ILE A 90 8.01 -14.58 -16.19
N SER A 91 9.22 -14.28 -15.71
CA SER A 91 10.43 -14.30 -16.53
C SER A 91 11.05 -15.68 -16.67
N GLY A 92 10.68 -16.65 -15.81
CA GLY A 92 11.34 -17.94 -15.68
C GLY A 92 12.79 -17.86 -15.16
N LYS A 93 13.21 -16.68 -14.68
CA LYS A 93 14.53 -16.45 -14.11
C LYS A 93 14.42 -16.46 -12.58
N LYS A 94 15.30 -17.19 -11.90
CA LYS A 94 15.48 -17.03 -10.46
C LYS A 94 16.03 -15.61 -10.23
N ILE A 95 15.20 -14.71 -9.74
CA ILE A 95 15.67 -13.43 -9.22
C ILE A 95 16.25 -13.76 -7.85
N SER A 96 17.55 -13.60 -7.68
CA SER A 96 18.21 -13.72 -6.37
C SER A 96 17.82 -12.49 -5.55
N THR A 97 16.68 -12.57 -4.92
CA THR A 97 16.26 -11.58 -3.93
C THR A 97 16.79 -12.03 -2.58
N GLN A 98 17.99 -11.60 -2.25
CA GLN A 98 18.30 -11.48 -0.84
C GLN A 98 17.41 -10.34 -0.32
N ALA A 99 16.37 -10.71 0.42
CA ALA A 99 15.62 -9.76 1.22
C ALA A 99 16.63 -8.94 2.04
N PRO A 100 16.49 -7.61 2.10
CA PRO A 100 17.31 -6.85 3.02
C PRO A 100 17.17 -7.48 4.41
N PRO A 101 18.26 -7.70 5.14
CA PRO A 101 18.19 -8.31 6.44
C PRO A 101 17.23 -7.52 7.34
N ALA A 102 16.44 -8.25 8.12
CA ALA A 102 15.47 -7.63 9.02
C ALA A 102 16.18 -6.73 10.05
N THR A 103 15.53 -5.64 10.41
CA THR A 103 15.97 -4.72 11.45
C THR A 103 14.86 -4.49 12.47
N SER A 104 15.17 -3.80 13.57
CA SER A 104 14.20 -3.40 14.59
C SER A 104 14.04 -1.88 14.56
N VAL A 105 12.86 -1.40 14.92
CA VAL A 105 12.58 0.02 14.99
C VAL A 105 11.80 0.37 16.23
N GLN A 106 11.91 1.63 16.64
CA GLN A 106 11.06 2.25 17.63
C GLN A 106 10.29 3.39 16.97
N LEU A 107 8.96 3.34 17.08
CA LEU A 107 8.09 4.46 16.72
C LEU A 107 8.00 5.43 17.90
N GLU A 108 8.14 6.72 17.66
CA GLU A 108 7.90 7.77 18.66
C GLU A 108 6.46 7.72 19.20
N LYS A 109 5.50 7.46 18.32
CA LYS A 109 4.08 7.33 18.63
C LYS A 109 3.41 6.38 17.61
N SER A 110 2.42 5.61 18.05
CA SER A 110 1.60 4.75 17.18
C SER A 110 0.31 5.45 16.72
N GLU A 111 0.05 6.65 17.26
CA GLU A 111 -1.12 7.45 16.97
C GLU A 111 -0.73 8.91 16.81
N VAL A 112 -1.25 9.55 15.78
CA VAL A 112 -1.04 10.95 15.43
C VAL A 112 -2.35 11.71 15.62
N GLU A 113 -2.36 12.70 16.52
CA GLU A 113 -3.52 13.51 16.82
C GLU A 113 -3.42 14.87 16.10
N LEU A 114 -4.31 15.10 15.14
CA LEU A 114 -4.37 16.35 14.37
C LEU A 114 -5.17 17.45 15.08
N GLY A 115 -5.87 17.10 16.18
CA GLY A 115 -6.74 18.02 16.91
C GLY A 115 -8.02 18.38 16.14
N THR A 116 -8.62 19.52 16.50
CA THR A 116 -9.80 20.07 15.81
C THR A 116 -9.36 21.21 14.89
N PHE A 117 -9.85 21.20 13.64
CA PHE A 117 -9.45 22.18 12.63
C PHE A 117 -10.52 22.36 11.56
N SER A 118 -10.42 23.46 10.80
CA SER A 118 -11.37 23.79 9.73
C SER A 118 -11.17 22.92 8.51
N ARG A 119 -12.25 22.60 7.79
CA ARG A 119 -12.21 21.91 6.48
C ARG A 119 -11.31 22.62 5.44
N LYS A 120 -11.07 23.91 5.58
CA LYS A 120 -10.22 24.69 4.67
C LYS A 120 -8.73 24.63 5.03
N GLU A 121 -8.39 24.00 6.14
CA GLU A 121 -7.04 23.97 6.69
C GLU A 121 -6.38 22.60 6.45
N GLU A 122 -5.22 22.61 5.81
CA GLU A 122 -4.35 21.42 5.73
C GLU A 122 -3.65 21.23 7.07
N LYS A 123 -3.66 20.00 7.61
CA LYS A 123 -2.93 19.65 8.82
C LYS A 123 -1.70 18.82 8.49
N THR A 124 -0.61 19.17 9.16
CA THR A 124 0.66 18.46 9.03
C THR A 124 1.16 18.07 10.42
N ASP A 125 1.61 16.83 10.55
CA ASP A 125 2.35 16.33 11.71
C ASP A 125 3.54 15.49 11.22
N SER A 126 4.42 15.11 12.12
CA SER A 126 5.58 14.30 11.83
C SER A 126 5.68 13.12 12.79
N LEU A 127 6.09 11.98 12.26
CA LEU A 127 6.37 10.76 13.01
C LEU A 127 7.85 10.43 12.89
N ARG A 128 8.52 10.26 14.02
CA ARG A 128 9.91 9.79 14.08
C ARG A 128 9.93 8.27 14.16
N ILE A 129 10.73 7.65 13.31
CA ILE A 129 11.01 6.22 13.30
C ILE A 129 12.50 6.04 13.52
N THR A 130 12.90 5.50 14.66
CA THR A 130 14.30 5.24 15.01
C THR A 130 14.68 3.81 14.64
N ASN A 131 15.72 3.62 13.85
CA ASN A 131 16.28 2.30 13.61
C ASN A 131 17.09 1.83 14.83
N THR A 132 16.51 0.95 15.63
CA THR A 132 17.12 0.39 16.84
C THR A 132 17.83 -0.95 16.59
N GLY A 133 17.74 -1.48 15.36
CA GLY A 133 18.41 -2.72 14.97
C GLY A 133 19.84 -2.50 14.49
N ASN A 134 20.44 -3.56 13.97
CA ASN A 134 21.83 -3.60 13.50
C ASN A 134 21.98 -3.61 11.97
N HIS A 135 20.86 -3.56 11.25
CA HIS A 135 20.83 -3.46 9.77
C HIS A 135 20.13 -2.18 9.33
N PRO A 136 20.40 -1.67 8.11
CA PRO A 136 19.70 -0.51 7.60
C PRO A 136 18.18 -0.73 7.52
N LEU A 137 17.40 0.24 8.00
CA LEU A 137 15.96 0.26 7.80
C LEU A 137 15.64 0.71 6.38
N VAL A 138 14.85 -0.06 5.68
CA VAL A 138 14.35 0.25 4.33
C VAL A 138 12.84 0.40 4.38
N ILE A 139 12.32 1.56 3.97
CA ILE A 139 10.89 1.75 3.73
C ILE A 139 10.62 1.45 2.26
N HIS A 140 9.83 0.43 2.03
CA HIS A 140 9.46 -0.01 0.69
C HIS A 140 8.31 0.82 0.12
N ASP A 141 7.29 1.08 0.97
CA ASP A 141 6.11 1.86 0.59
C ASP A 141 5.38 2.38 1.83
N VAL A 142 4.54 3.40 1.62
CA VAL A 142 3.63 3.93 2.64
C VAL A 142 2.25 4.05 2.02
N VAL A 143 1.29 3.34 2.57
CA VAL A 143 -0.09 3.27 2.08
C VAL A 143 -1.04 3.90 3.08
N THR A 144 -1.99 4.67 2.58
CA THR A 144 -3.01 5.36 3.35
C THR A 144 -4.41 4.92 2.94
N ASP A 145 -5.37 4.97 3.84
CA ASP A 145 -6.76 4.54 3.60
C ASP A 145 -7.53 5.50 2.66
N CYS A 146 -7.00 6.69 2.36
CA CYS A 146 -7.64 7.67 1.46
C CYS A 146 -6.61 8.56 0.77
N GLY A 147 -7.02 9.20 -0.34
CA GLY A 147 -6.24 10.25 -0.99
C GLY A 147 -6.10 11.55 -0.18
N CYS A 148 -6.90 11.67 0.90
CA CYS A 148 -6.90 12.81 1.83
C CYS A 148 -5.68 12.80 2.78
N LEU A 149 -5.03 11.66 2.96
CA LEU A 149 -3.85 11.48 3.80
C LEU A 149 -2.63 11.16 2.91
N GLN A 150 -1.55 11.87 3.10
CA GLN A 150 -0.31 11.69 2.37
C GLN A 150 0.87 11.58 3.34
N ALA A 151 1.88 10.81 2.96
CA ALA A 151 3.13 10.67 3.69
C ALA A 151 4.32 11.06 2.81
N GLN A 152 5.24 11.82 3.38
CA GLN A 152 6.47 12.27 2.72
C GLN A 152 7.66 11.88 3.59
N PHE A 153 8.67 11.25 3.01
CA PHE A 153 9.87 10.80 3.71
C PHE A 153 11.05 10.66 2.76
N ASP A 154 12.25 10.61 3.31
CA ASP A 154 13.46 10.28 2.55
C ASP A 154 13.49 8.77 2.26
N LYS A 155 13.62 8.41 0.99
CA LYS A 155 13.62 6.99 0.55
C LYS A 155 14.95 6.27 0.74
N ARG A 156 16.00 6.99 1.22
CA ARG A 156 17.30 6.37 1.49
C ARG A 156 17.23 5.43 2.69
N PRO A 157 17.96 4.31 2.68
CA PRO A 157 18.05 3.44 3.84
C PRO A 157 18.55 4.19 5.08
N VAL A 158 17.95 3.92 6.24
CA VAL A 158 18.30 4.56 7.50
C VAL A 158 19.26 3.67 8.28
N SER A 159 20.45 4.14 8.52
CA SER A 159 21.50 3.40 9.23
C SER A 159 21.08 3.08 10.68
N PRO A 160 21.64 2.02 11.30
CA PRO A 160 21.48 1.73 12.72
C PRO A 160 21.71 2.95 13.62
N GLY A 161 20.83 3.15 14.59
CA GLY A 161 20.89 4.27 15.54
C GLY A 161 20.48 5.64 14.96
N LYS A 162 20.01 5.70 13.70
CA LYS A 162 19.54 6.93 13.08
C LYS A 162 18.01 6.96 12.97
N ASP A 163 17.50 8.18 12.79
CA ASP A 163 16.08 8.47 12.69
C ASP A 163 15.66 8.73 11.26
N LEU A 164 14.44 8.32 10.94
CA LEU A 164 13.67 8.79 9.82
C LEU A 164 12.55 9.70 10.33
N LEU A 165 12.36 10.83 9.69
CA LEU A 165 11.20 11.68 9.91
C LEU A 165 10.21 11.47 8.76
N LEU A 166 9.02 10.94 9.10
CA LEU A 166 7.92 10.76 8.17
C LEU A 166 6.91 11.89 8.40
N ARG A 167 6.80 12.78 7.41
CA ARG A 167 5.86 13.90 7.43
C ARG A 167 4.50 13.41 6.94
N ILE A 168 3.47 13.64 7.75
CA ILE A 168 2.08 13.28 7.47
C ILE A 168 1.33 14.56 7.12
N VAL A 169 0.62 14.55 5.99
CA VAL A 169 -0.17 15.69 5.51
C VAL A 169 -1.60 15.22 5.32
N TYR A 170 -2.52 15.85 6.01
CA TYR A 170 -3.96 15.58 5.88
C TYR A 170 -4.68 16.77 5.25
N ARG A 171 -5.38 16.50 4.15
CA ARG A 171 -6.24 17.48 3.44
C ARG A 171 -7.69 17.04 3.58
N PRO A 172 -8.50 17.74 4.37
CA PRO A 172 -9.87 17.33 4.61
C PRO A 172 -10.73 17.47 3.35
N ASP A 173 -11.48 16.43 3.04
CA ASP A 173 -12.49 16.39 1.99
C ASP A 173 -13.90 16.66 2.51
N GLN A 174 -14.16 16.33 3.80
CA GLN A 174 -15.44 16.48 4.46
C GLN A 174 -15.26 16.85 5.94
N THR A 175 -16.33 17.35 6.57
CA THR A 175 -16.39 17.58 8.03
C THR A 175 -16.66 16.29 8.78
N GLY A 176 -16.27 16.21 10.05
CA GLY A 176 -16.49 15.06 10.91
C GLY A 176 -15.24 14.53 11.57
N TYR A 177 -15.34 13.35 12.17
CA TYR A 177 -14.20 12.69 12.80
C TYR A 177 -13.26 12.08 11.80
N VAL A 178 -11.96 12.30 11.99
CA VAL A 178 -10.88 11.68 11.25
C VAL A 178 -10.41 10.45 12.01
N ASN A 179 -10.43 9.30 11.37
CA ASN A 179 -9.83 8.06 11.88
C ASN A 179 -9.30 7.29 10.67
N LYS A 180 -8.03 7.52 10.37
CA LYS A 180 -7.36 6.97 9.20
C LYS A 180 -6.17 6.13 9.62
N THR A 181 -5.78 5.19 8.76
CA THR A 181 -4.65 4.30 8.98
C THR A 181 -3.57 4.57 7.95
N LEU A 182 -2.34 4.61 8.44
CA LEU A 182 -1.12 4.67 7.63
C LEU A 182 -0.36 3.36 7.84
N ARG A 183 -0.11 2.61 6.76
CA ARG A 183 0.66 1.37 6.76
C ARG A 183 2.01 1.62 6.11
N ILE A 184 3.09 1.37 6.85
CA ILE A 184 4.46 1.58 6.40
C ILE A 184 5.09 0.20 6.16
N TYR A 185 5.35 -0.13 4.91
CA TYR A 185 5.97 -1.40 4.51
C TYR A 185 7.49 -1.28 4.61
N THR A 186 8.11 -2.16 5.38
CA THR A 186 9.54 -2.06 5.73
C THR A 186 10.19 -3.44 5.77
N ASN A 187 11.51 -3.49 6.04
CA ASN A 187 12.24 -4.71 6.36
C ASN A 187 12.29 -5.02 7.86
N VAL A 188 11.35 -4.55 8.67
CA VAL A 188 11.21 -5.01 10.06
C VAL A 188 10.59 -6.41 10.13
N GLU A 189 10.72 -7.08 11.25
CA GLU A 189 9.98 -8.31 11.49
C GLU A 189 8.47 -8.06 11.38
N GLY A 190 7.75 -8.90 10.64
CA GLY A 190 6.34 -8.67 10.28
C GLY A 190 6.12 -7.75 9.08
N GLY A 191 7.13 -7.01 8.63
CA GLY A 191 7.12 -6.26 7.37
C GLY A 191 6.30 -4.97 7.37
N ILE A 192 5.44 -4.71 8.37
CA ILE A 192 4.48 -3.60 8.36
C ILE A 192 4.46 -2.91 9.73
N LEU A 193 4.55 -1.57 9.69
CA LEU A 193 4.25 -0.72 10.85
C LEU A 193 2.92 -0.02 10.59
N THR A 194 2.06 0.04 11.60
CA THR A 194 0.75 0.67 11.49
C THR A 194 0.67 1.88 12.41
N VAL A 195 0.21 3.00 11.86
CA VAL A 195 0.01 4.26 12.58
C VAL A 195 -1.42 4.74 12.35
N ARG A 196 -2.10 5.12 13.41
CA ARG A 196 -3.44 5.74 13.33
C ARG A 196 -3.31 7.25 13.29
N VAL A 197 -4.16 7.90 12.48
CA VAL A 197 -4.25 9.35 12.38
C VAL A 197 -5.66 9.75 12.76
N LYS A 198 -5.79 10.54 13.81
CA LYS A 198 -7.07 10.98 14.38
C LYS A 198 -7.20 12.49 14.39
N GLY A 199 -8.44 12.99 14.44
CA GLY A 199 -8.75 14.41 14.53
C GLY A 199 -10.23 14.68 14.36
N LYS A 200 -10.58 15.97 14.28
CA LYS A 200 -11.95 16.43 14.01
C LYS A 200 -11.92 17.61 13.05
N VAL A 201 -12.66 17.51 11.97
CA VAL A 201 -12.82 18.58 10.96
C VAL A 201 -14.15 19.30 11.19
N GLU A 202 -14.12 20.63 11.30
CA GLU A 202 -15.29 21.51 11.47
C GLU A 202 -15.51 22.42 10.27
#